data_d6661b27a08c7d8f0da53aa9b9a42df5
#
_entry.id   d6661b27a08c7d8f0da53aa9b9a42df5
#
_cell.length_a   1.000
_cell.length_b   1.000
_cell.length_c   1.000
_cell.angle_alpha   90.00
_cell.angle_beta   90.00
_cell.angle_gamma   90.00
#
_symmetry.space_group_name_H-M   'P 1'
#
loop_
_entity.id
_entity.type
_entity.pdbx_description
1 polymer ?
#
loop_
_entity_poly.entity_id
_entity_poly.type
_entity_poly.pdbx_seq_one_letter_code
_entity_poly.pdbx_strand_id
1 'polypeptide(L)'
;MKKVRIQAAQSLIEFALLIPMVFLLIMGLFDTGRAIFYYAMMNSAAREGTRLAVVQPDCDYRSNPDDCSGGYLDAYPLICENAQSSANIRICNRVEAMLFNINELSPSSITINHFTSNTDSPVISVEINYNFKPITPGIALIGDLTLNAHSQMLKSPIALP
;
A
#
# COMPACT_ATOMS: atom_id res chain seq x y z
N MET A 1 33.96 -54.24 -0.52
CA MET A 1 32.59 -53.76 -0.69
C MET A 1 32.07 -52.86 0.45
N LYS A 2 32.63 -52.80 1.67
CA LYS A 2 32.19 -51.97 2.79
C LYS A 2 32.47 -50.46 2.60
N LYS A 3 33.59 -50.07 1.99
CA LYS A 3 34.04 -48.67 1.83
C LYS A 3 33.12 -47.83 0.97
N VAL A 4 32.52 -48.36 -0.09
CA VAL A 4 31.61 -47.64 -1.00
C VAL A 4 30.28 -47.30 -0.32
N ARG A 5 29.77 -48.14 0.59
CA ARG A 5 28.52 -47.86 1.34
C ARG A 5 28.67 -46.72 2.35
N ILE A 6 29.85 -46.58 2.96
CA ILE A 6 30.12 -45.49 3.92
C ILE A 6 30.18 -44.13 3.21
N GLN A 7 30.78 -44.06 2.04
CA GLN A 7 30.84 -42.82 1.24
C GLN A 7 29.45 -42.39 0.75
N ALA A 8 28.60 -43.30 0.32
CA ALA A 8 27.23 -43.02 -0.09
C ALA A 8 26.36 -42.52 1.09
N ALA A 9 26.57 -43.06 2.27
CA ALA A 9 25.87 -42.61 3.47
C ALA A 9 26.30 -41.20 3.91
N GLN A 10 27.57 -40.86 3.78
CA GLN A 10 28.10 -39.54 4.12
C GLN A 10 27.55 -38.46 3.19
N SER A 11 27.52 -38.69 1.86
CA SER A 11 26.96 -37.72 0.91
C SER A 11 25.46 -37.51 1.11
N LEU A 12 24.70 -38.50 1.54
CA LEU A 12 23.30 -38.37 1.90
C LEU A 12 23.07 -37.45 3.10
N ILE A 13 23.95 -37.56 4.13
CA ILE A 13 23.86 -36.70 5.30
C ILE A 13 24.18 -35.24 4.96
N GLU A 14 25.22 -35.02 4.14
CA GLU A 14 25.58 -33.66 3.66
C GLU A 14 24.44 -33.04 2.88
N PHE A 15 23.83 -33.82 1.98
CA PHE A 15 22.67 -33.37 1.22
C PHE A 15 21.45 -33.06 2.10
N ALA A 16 21.18 -33.92 3.08
CA ALA A 16 20.08 -33.72 4.02
C ALA A 16 20.23 -32.45 4.88
N LEU A 17 21.46 -32.04 5.18
CA LEU A 17 21.73 -30.77 5.89
C LEU A 17 21.63 -29.55 5.00
N LEU A 18 21.95 -29.68 3.70
CA LEU A 18 21.87 -28.56 2.74
C LEU A 18 20.43 -28.24 2.32
N ILE A 19 19.55 -29.24 2.20
CA ILE A 19 18.16 -29.07 1.75
C ILE A 19 17.41 -28.02 2.57
N PRO A 20 17.37 -28.06 3.91
CA PRO A 20 16.65 -27.09 4.72
C PRO A 20 17.17 -25.66 4.48
N MET A 21 18.49 -25.48 4.34
CA MET A 21 19.10 -24.18 4.09
C MET A 21 18.71 -23.62 2.74
N VAL A 22 18.77 -24.43 1.70
CA VAL A 22 18.34 -24.03 0.34
C VAL A 22 16.85 -23.71 0.31
N PHE A 23 16.04 -24.51 1.01
CA PHE A 23 14.60 -24.28 1.09
C PHE A 23 14.26 -22.94 1.77
N LEU A 24 14.92 -22.60 2.88
CA LEU A 24 14.75 -21.31 3.54
C LEU A 24 15.17 -20.14 2.65
N LEU A 25 16.24 -20.31 1.88
CA LEU A 25 16.68 -19.29 0.94
C LEU A 25 15.65 -19.04 -0.18
N ILE A 26 15.09 -20.12 -0.74
CA ILE A 26 14.04 -20.01 -1.77
C ILE A 26 12.80 -19.36 -1.19
N MET A 27 12.35 -19.76 -0.01
CA MET A 27 11.19 -19.15 0.64
C MET A 27 11.40 -17.66 0.93
N GLY A 28 12.59 -17.28 1.41
CA GLY A 28 12.96 -15.89 1.65
C GLY A 28 12.95 -15.05 0.35
N LEU A 29 13.37 -15.65 -0.77
CA LEU A 29 13.29 -15.00 -2.08
C LEU A 29 11.84 -14.75 -2.52
N PHE A 30 10.94 -15.70 -2.29
CA PHE A 30 9.51 -15.53 -2.57
C PHE A 30 8.88 -14.43 -1.69
N ASP A 31 9.18 -14.39 -0.41
CA ASP A 31 8.68 -13.34 0.49
C ASP A 31 9.17 -11.96 0.06
N THR A 32 10.44 -11.84 -0.31
CA THR A 32 11.00 -10.59 -0.83
C THR A 32 10.31 -10.16 -2.12
N GLY A 33 10.07 -11.10 -3.04
CA GLY A 33 9.35 -10.83 -4.29
C GLY A 33 7.93 -10.31 -4.05
N ARG A 34 7.20 -10.93 -3.11
CA ARG A 34 5.87 -10.47 -2.69
C ARG A 34 5.90 -9.07 -2.08
N ALA A 35 6.85 -8.81 -1.19
CA ALA A 35 6.97 -7.51 -0.54
C ALA A 35 7.24 -6.40 -1.55
N ILE A 36 8.16 -6.62 -2.51
CA ILE A 36 8.46 -5.66 -3.58
C ILE A 36 7.23 -5.44 -4.48
N PHE A 37 6.52 -6.49 -4.81
CA PHE A 37 5.30 -6.40 -5.63
C PHE A 37 4.22 -5.57 -4.93
N TYR A 38 3.94 -5.82 -3.64
CA TYR A 38 2.97 -5.05 -2.88
C TYR A 38 3.38 -3.59 -2.74
N TYR A 39 4.65 -3.34 -2.47
CA TYR A 39 5.19 -1.98 -2.41
C TYR A 39 5.02 -1.21 -3.73
N ALA A 40 5.29 -1.85 -4.86
CA ALA A 40 5.10 -1.24 -6.18
C ALA A 40 3.62 -0.94 -6.48
N MET A 41 2.72 -1.87 -6.13
CA MET A 41 1.27 -1.67 -6.24
C MET A 41 0.78 -0.50 -5.40
N MET A 42 1.17 -0.44 -4.13
CA MET A 42 0.78 0.63 -3.22
C MET A 42 1.25 2.00 -3.71
N ASN A 43 2.49 2.11 -4.19
CA ASN A 43 3.00 3.35 -4.77
C ASN A 43 2.22 3.78 -6.03
N SER A 44 1.83 2.82 -6.87
CA SER A 44 1.01 3.10 -8.05
C SER A 44 -0.40 3.57 -7.65
N ALA A 45 -1.00 2.92 -6.67
CA ALA A 45 -2.31 3.27 -6.14
C ALA A 45 -2.31 4.65 -5.46
N ALA A 46 -1.28 4.96 -4.65
CA ALA A 46 -1.13 6.26 -4.01
C ALA A 46 -1.01 7.39 -5.04
N ARG A 47 -0.22 7.18 -6.12
CA ARG A 47 -0.09 8.17 -7.21
C ARG A 47 -1.40 8.40 -7.95
N GLU A 48 -2.13 7.33 -8.28
CA GLU A 48 -3.41 7.45 -8.97
C GLU A 48 -4.46 8.10 -8.07
N GLY A 49 -4.50 7.75 -6.78
CA GLY A 49 -5.36 8.40 -5.79
C GLY A 49 -5.09 9.90 -5.69
N THR A 50 -3.82 10.29 -5.57
CA THR A 50 -3.43 11.71 -5.52
C THR A 50 -3.76 12.45 -6.81
N ARG A 51 -3.52 11.83 -7.97
CA ARG A 51 -3.88 12.40 -9.26
C ARG A 51 -5.37 12.67 -9.37
N LEU A 52 -6.18 11.73 -8.91
CA LEU A 52 -7.63 11.86 -8.91
C LEU A 52 -8.08 12.95 -7.95
N ALA A 53 -7.46 13.04 -6.78
CA ALA A 53 -7.75 14.05 -5.76
C ALA A 53 -7.47 15.48 -6.26
N VAL A 54 -6.40 15.67 -7.03
CA VAL A 54 -6.04 16.98 -7.59
C VAL A 54 -7.03 17.46 -8.66
N VAL A 55 -7.57 16.54 -9.46
CA VAL A 55 -8.48 16.86 -10.58
C VAL A 55 -9.93 17.00 -10.12
N GLN A 56 -10.29 16.33 -9.03
CA GLN A 56 -11.67 16.42 -8.54
C GLN A 56 -11.92 17.78 -7.86
N PRO A 57 -13.07 18.40 -8.14
CA PRO A 57 -13.51 19.55 -7.36
C PRO A 57 -13.70 19.11 -5.90
N ASP A 58 -13.47 20.01 -4.97
CA ASP A 58 -13.64 19.76 -3.53
C ASP A 58 -15.09 19.42 -3.16
N CYS A 59 -16.00 19.68 -4.07
CA CYS A 59 -17.43 19.41 -3.94
C CYS A 59 -18.02 18.91 -5.26
N ASP A 60 -19.05 18.10 -5.20
CA ASP A 60 -19.78 17.64 -6.38
C ASP A 60 -20.96 18.59 -6.69
N TYR A 61 -20.63 19.80 -7.20
CA TYR A 61 -21.63 20.81 -7.56
C TYR A 61 -22.73 20.31 -8.51
N ARG A 62 -22.43 19.27 -9.31
CA ARG A 62 -23.40 18.71 -10.26
C ARG A 62 -24.44 17.80 -9.60
N SER A 63 -24.05 17.10 -8.56
CA SER A 63 -24.94 16.16 -7.85
C SER A 63 -25.69 16.84 -6.72
N ASN A 64 -25.05 17.77 -6.03
CA ASN A 64 -25.66 18.49 -4.91
C ASN A 64 -24.97 19.84 -4.71
N PRO A 65 -25.60 20.98 -5.15
CA PRO A 65 -25.05 22.32 -4.96
C PRO A 65 -24.82 22.69 -3.49
N ASP A 66 -25.57 22.09 -2.56
CA ASP A 66 -25.43 22.34 -1.13
C ASP A 66 -24.16 21.74 -0.53
N ASP A 67 -23.61 20.69 -1.17
CA ASP A 67 -22.32 20.08 -0.79
C ASP A 67 -21.14 21.06 -0.95
N CYS A 68 -21.31 22.12 -1.72
CA CYS A 68 -20.27 23.12 -1.96
C CYS A 68 -20.32 24.32 -1.01
N SER A 69 -21.43 24.49 -0.30
CA SER A 69 -21.67 25.66 0.56
C SER A 69 -20.97 25.58 1.92
N GLY A 70 -20.49 24.41 2.32
CA GLY A 70 -19.90 24.12 3.64
C GLY A 70 -18.37 24.05 3.68
N GLY A 71 -17.67 24.23 2.58
CA GLY A 71 -16.22 23.97 2.52
C GLY A 71 -15.88 22.48 2.47
N TYR A 72 -14.66 22.10 2.86
CA TYR A 72 -14.23 20.72 2.92
C TYR A 72 -15.13 19.90 3.86
N LEU A 73 -15.92 19.00 3.29
CA LEU A 73 -16.96 18.25 4.04
C LEU A 73 -16.38 17.22 5.01
N ASP A 74 -15.16 16.78 4.78
CA ASP A 74 -14.50 15.80 5.62
C ASP A 74 -13.30 16.45 6.33
N ALA A 75 -13.17 16.17 7.64
CA ALA A 75 -12.02 16.61 8.41
C ALA A 75 -10.77 15.82 7.98
N TYR A 76 -9.65 16.51 7.80
CA TYR A 76 -8.36 15.88 7.48
C TYR A 76 -7.49 15.75 8.75
N PRO A 77 -6.72 14.69 8.93
CA PRO A 77 -6.55 13.56 8.00
C PRO A 77 -7.78 12.67 7.87
N LEU A 78 -8.15 12.30 6.64
CA LEU A 78 -9.28 11.44 6.35
C LEU A 78 -8.81 10.00 6.15
N ILE A 79 -9.40 9.08 6.91
CA ILE A 79 -9.25 7.65 6.70
C ILE A 79 -10.36 7.21 5.75
N CYS A 80 -10.04 6.39 4.73
CA CYS A 80 -11.02 5.98 3.72
C CYS A 80 -12.25 5.26 4.30
N GLU A 81 -12.12 4.58 5.42
CA GLU A 81 -13.23 3.96 6.14
C GLU A 81 -14.30 4.98 6.56
N ASN A 82 -13.90 6.23 6.82
CA ASN A 82 -14.77 7.31 7.30
C ASN A 82 -15.13 8.33 6.22
N ALA A 83 -14.85 8.03 4.94
CA ALA A 83 -15.16 8.93 3.84
C ALA A 83 -16.67 9.09 3.67
N GLN A 84 -17.18 10.32 3.74
CA GLN A 84 -18.59 10.65 3.58
C GLN A 84 -18.86 11.44 2.30
N SER A 85 -17.91 12.27 1.89
CA SER A 85 -18.05 13.06 0.67
C SER A 85 -17.95 12.17 -0.58
N SER A 86 -18.79 12.44 -1.57
CA SER A 86 -18.80 11.69 -2.83
C SER A 86 -17.45 11.75 -3.57
N ALA A 87 -16.70 12.83 -3.43
CA ALA A 87 -15.36 13.00 -3.97
C ALA A 87 -14.35 12.07 -3.30
N ASN A 88 -14.33 12.06 -1.97
CA ASN A 88 -13.43 11.22 -1.18
C ASN A 88 -13.73 9.73 -1.34
N ILE A 89 -15.01 9.36 -1.37
CA ILE A 89 -15.44 7.98 -1.67
C ILE A 89 -14.90 7.52 -3.03
N ARG A 90 -14.95 8.37 -4.08
CA ARG A 90 -14.41 8.01 -5.40
C ARG A 90 -12.91 7.81 -5.38
N ILE A 91 -12.17 8.64 -4.63
CA ILE A 91 -10.71 8.50 -4.48
C ILE A 91 -10.41 7.19 -3.77
N CYS A 92 -11.07 6.93 -2.65
CA CYS A 92 -10.89 5.71 -1.87
C CYS A 92 -11.20 4.45 -2.69
N ASN A 93 -12.34 4.41 -3.36
CA ASN A 93 -12.73 3.29 -4.21
C ASN A 93 -11.73 3.06 -5.36
N ARG A 94 -11.15 4.13 -5.91
CA ARG A 94 -10.13 4.01 -6.96
C ARG A 94 -8.84 3.42 -6.42
N VAL A 95 -8.38 3.88 -5.26
CA VAL A 95 -7.19 3.34 -4.59
C VAL A 95 -7.39 1.88 -4.22
N GLU A 96 -8.52 1.54 -3.62
CA GLU A 96 -8.87 0.16 -3.24
C GLU A 96 -8.95 -0.76 -4.46
N ALA A 97 -9.55 -0.30 -5.56
CA ALA A 97 -9.64 -1.07 -6.80
C ALA A 97 -8.26 -1.42 -7.39
N MET A 98 -7.24 -0.60 -7.16
CA MET A 98 -5.87 -0.90 -7.57
C MET A 98 -5.16 -1.87 -6.62
N LEU A 99 -5.64 -1.97 -5.38
CA LEU A 99 -5.08 -2.82 -4.33
C LEU A 99 -5.80 -4.17 -4.19
N PHE A 100 -6.64 -4.54 -5.16
CA PHE A 100 -7.55 -5.71 -5.13
C PHE A 100 -6.86 -7.05 -4.81
N ASN A 101 -5.56 -7.15 -4.97
CA ASN A 101 -4.79 -8.38 -4.72
C ASN A 101 -4.16 -8.43 -3.33
N ILE A 102 -4.37 -7.40 -2.50
CA ILE A 102 -3.87 -7.35 -1.13
C ILE A 102 -5.04 -7.68 -0.19
N ASN A 103 -5.29 -8.97 0.03
CA ASN A 103 -6.45 -9.48 0.75
C ASN A 103 -6.58 -9.02 2.23
N GLU A 104 -5.53 -8.46 2.81
CA GLU A 104 -5.50 -8.02 4.20
C GLU A 104 -5.45 -6.49 4.34
N LEU A 105 -5.55 -5.75 3.23
CA LEU A 105 -5.56 -4.29 3.30
C LEU A 105 -6.97 -3.81 3.67
N SER A 106 -7.07 -3.19 4.85
CA SER A 106 -8.29 -2.54 5.28
C SER A 106 -8.40 -1.12 4.72
N PRO A 107 -9.61 -0.60 4.44
CA PRO A 107 -9.82 0.83 4.12
C PRO A 107 -9.22 1.78 5.15
N SER A 108 -9.12 1.35 6.41
CA SER A 108 -8.46 2.11 7.49
C SER A 108 -6.96 2.32 7.29
N SER A 109 -6.33 1.56 6.39
CA SER A 109 -4.91 1.69 6.03
C SER A 109 -4.64 2.79 5.00
N ILE A 110 -5.69 3.39 4.41
CA ILE A 110 -5.59 4.43 3.39
C ILE A 110 -5.97 5.77 4.03
N THR A 111 -5.02 6.68 4.07
CA THR A 111 -5.19 8.02 4.64
C THR A 111 -4.99 9.09 3.58
N ILE A 112 -5.95 10.01 3.49
CA ILE A 112 -5.87 11.19 2.64
C ILE A 112 -5.59 12.39 3.53
N ASN A 113 -4.54 13.14 3.21
CA ASN A 113 -4.19 14.37 3.92
C ASN A 113 -4.28 15.56 2.96
N HIS A 114 -4.82 16.64 3.47
CA HIS A 114 -4.87 17.91 2.77
C HIS A 114 -4.11 18.94 3.61
N PHE A 115 -3.04 19.46 3.04
CA PHE A 115 -2.22 20.48 3.69
C PHE A 115 -2.37 21.79 2.95
N THR A 116 -2.76 22.83 3.66
CA THR A 116 -2.64 24.19 3.15
C THR A 116 -1.23 24.66 3.50
N SER A 117 -0.34 24.70 2.50
CA SER A 117 0.97 25.33 2.68
C SER A 117 0.78 26.84 2.83
N ASN A 118 1.69 27.50 3.56
CA ASN A 118 1.71 28.97 3.71
C ASN A 118 1.83 29.75 2.39
N THR A 119 2.03 29.06 1.29
CA THR A 119 1.95 29.60 -0.08
C THR A 119 0.64 29.07 -0.68
N ASP A 120 -0.27 29.91 -1.05
CA ASP A 120 -1.64 29.73 -1.60
C ASP A 120 -2.00 28.46 -2.41
N SER A 121 -1.16 27.44 -2.38
CA SER A 121 -1.33 26.19 -3.13
C SER A 121 -1.53 25.02 -2.18
N PRO A 122 -2.76 24.49 -2.06
CA PRO A 122 -3.03 23.33 -1.23
C PRO A 122 -2.31 22.08 -1.80
N VAL A 123 -1.72 21.30 -0.91
CA VAL A 123 -1.07 20.02 -1.21
C VAL A 123 -1.98 18.90 -0.75
N ILE A 124 -2.25 17.95 -1.63
CA ILE A 124 -2.97 16.73 -1.28
C ILE A 124 -1.97 15.58 -1.27
N SER A 125 -2.03 14.75 -0.23
CA SER A 125 -1.26 13.52 -0.15
C SER A 125 -2.16 12.33 0.14
N VAL A 126 -1.81 11.20 -0.46
CA VAL A 126 -2.43 9.90 -0.18
C VAL A 126 -1.34 8.99 0.39
N GLU A 127 -1.61 8.45 1.53
CA GLU A 127 -0.72 7.54 2.26
C GLU A 127 -1.41 6.19 2.44
N ILE A 128 -0.68 5.11 2.18
CA ILE A 128 -1.16 3.74 2.31
C ILE A 128 -0.19 2.99 3.21
N ASN A 129 -0.70 2.43 4.30
CA ASN A 129 0.06 1.66 5.26
C ASN A 129 -0.38 0.20 5.22
N TYR A 130 0.57 -0.72 5.10
CA TYR A 130 0.29 -2.15 5.06
C TYR A 130 1.27 -2.94 5.92
N ASN A 131 0.76 -3.82 6.77
CA ASN A 131 1.56 -4.73 7.57
C ASN A 131 1.77 -6.04 6.81
N PHE A 132 2.94 -6.17 6.20
CA PHE A 132 3.33 -7.36 5.46
C PHE A 132 3.73 -8.48 6.43
N LYS A 133 3.09 -9.64 6.27
CA LYS A 133 3.39 -10.85 7.05
C LYS A 133 4.20 -11.82 6.19
N PRO A 134 5.47 -12.07 6.54
CA PRO A 134 6.29 -13.05 5.83
C PRO A 134 5.81 -14.47 6.13
N ILE A 135 5.92 -15.35 5.13
CA ILE A 135 5.58 -16.78 5.25
C ILE A 135 6.77 -17.58 5.74
N THR A 136 7.99 -17.10 5.48
CA THR A 136 9.23 -17.79 5.87
C THR A 136 9.37 -17.82 7.38
N PRO A 137 9.48 -19.02 8.02
CA PRO A 137 9.49 -19.14 9.47
C PRO A 137 10.62 -18.36 10.15
N GLY A 138 11.79 -18.22 9.49
CA GLY A 138 12.93 -17.46 10.01
C GLY A 138 12.69 -15.94 10.02
N ILE A 139 11.99 -15.41 9.04
CA ILE A 139 11.66 -13.98 8.92
C ILE A 139 10.45 -13.65 9.79
N ALA A 140 9.50 -14.56 9.90
CA ALA A 140 8.32 -14.40 10.76
C ALA A 140 8.66 -14.20 12.24
N LEU A 141 9.83 -14.68 12.69
CA LEU A 141 10.36 -14.44 14.04
C LEU A 141 10.81 -12.99 14.27
N ILE A 142 11.11 -12.23 13.21
CA ILE A 142 11.51 -10.81 13.29
C ILE A 142 10.30 -9.90 13.48
N GLY A 143 9.12 -10.38 13.14
CA GLY A 143 7.85 -9.64 13.23
C GLY A 143 7.32 -9.15 11.88
N ASP A 144 6.19 -8.44 11.94
CA ASP A 144 5.53 -7.86 10.77
C ASP A 144 6.37 -6.70 10.20
N LEU A 145 6.47 -6.64 8.88
CA LEU A 145 7.14 -5.55 8.17
C LEU A 145 6.10 -4.52 7.70
N THR A 146 6.18 -3.30 8.20
CA THR A 146 5.32 -2.19 7.73
C THR A 146 5.81 -1.66 6.40
N LEU A 147 4.98 -1.77 5.37
CA LEU A 147 5.17 -1.12 4.08
C LEU A 147 4.36 0.18 4.07
N ASN A 148 5.00 1.28 3.71
CA ASN A 148 4.38 2.58 3.59
C ASN A 148 4.57 3.08 2.16
N ALA A 149 3.48 3.53 1.53
CA ALA A 149 3.49 4.18 0.23
C ALA A 149 2.84 5.54 0.35
N HIS A 150 3.50 6.56 -0.19
CA HIS A 150 3.09 7.94 -0.07
C HIS A 150 3.23 8.65 -1.42
N SER A 151 2.24 9.45 -1.76
CA SER A 151 2.26 10.33 -2.92
C SER A 151 1.65 11.67 -2.57
N GLN A 152 2.26 12.75 -3.05
CA GLN A 152 1.76 14.10 -2.83
C GLN A 152 1.79 14.91 -4.13
N MET A 153 0.78 15.75 -4.34
CA MET A 153 0.68 16.64 -5.48
C MET A 153 0.11 17.99 -5.06
N LEU A 154 0.53 19.03 -5.76
CA LEU A 154 -0.03 20.37 -5.61
C LEU A 154 -1.39 20.42 -6.31
N LYS A 155 -2.41 20.89 -5.60
CA LYS A 155 -3.70 21.19 -6.20
C LYS A 155 -3.66 22.60 -6.79
N SER A 156 -3.89 22.72 -8.09
CA SER A 156 -4.04 24.04 -8.71
C SER A 156 -5.32 24.68 -8.18
N PRO A 157 -5.28 25.95 -7.73
CA PRO A 157 -6.52 26.65 -7.45
C PRO A 157 -7.30 26.74 -8.76
N ILE A 158 -8.42 26.03 -8.86
CA ILE A 158 -9.32 26.15 -9.98
C ILE A 158 -9.99 27.51 -9.81
N ALA A 159 -9.53 28.51 -10.54
CA ALA A 159 -10.31 29.71 -10.74
C ALA A 159 -11.55 29.29 -11.54
N LEU A 160 -12.67 29.10 -10.85
CA LEU A 160 -13.96 28.98 -11.51
C LEU A 160 -14.23 30.36 -12.20
N PRO A 161 -14.58 30.35 -13.49
CA PRO A 161 -14.94 31.58 -14.18
C PRO A 161 -16.21 32.22 -13.62
#